data_f215ae548b6506a01a6ffc2f02af94b2
#
_entry.id   f215ae548b6506a01a6ffc2f02af94b2
#
_cell.length_a   1.000
_cell.length_b   1.000
_cell.length_c   1.000
_cell.angle_alpha   90.00
_cell.angle_beta   90.00
_cell.angle_gamma   90.00
#
_symmetry.space_group_name_H-M   'P 1'
#
loop_
_entity.id
_entity.type
_entity.pdbx_description
1 polymer ?
#
loop_
_entity_poly.entity_id
_entity_poly.type
_entity_poly.pdbx_seq_one_letter_code
_entity_poly.pdbx_strand_id
1 'polypeptide(L)'
;MDLEMVEKLEVLREEFGQPMRLSSAYRDPKLHPRERLKSNGPGYHGKGMAVDVLIYGADAIRLLKLAIKHGFNGIGINQKNDFSQRFIHLDIRDTEKSAIWSY
;
A
#
# COMPACT_ATOMS: atom_id res chain seq x y z
N MET A 1 -11.88 8.86 5.10
CA MET A 1 -11.30 7.62 4.61
C MET A 1 -10.93 7.77 3.15
N ASP A 2 -9.88 7.13 2.73
CA ASP A 2 -9.36 7.25 1.38
C ASP A 2 -10.10 6.31 0.45
N LEU A 3 -11.08 6.83 -0.29
CA LEU A 3 -11.86 5.99 -1.19
C LEU A 3 -11.01 5.41 -2.30
N GLU A 4 -10.07 6.17 -2.83
CA GLU A 4 -9.22 5.67 -3.89
C GLU A 4 -8.40 4.47 -3.42
N MET A 5 -7.81 4.57 -2.25
CA MET A 5 -7.02 3.48 -1.71
C MET A 5 -7.87 2.26 -1.41
N VAL A 6 -9.05 2.47 -0.83
CA VAL A 6 -9.95 1.38 -0.52
C VAL A 6 -10.41 0.68 -1.79
N GLU A 7 -10.77 1.43 -2.81
CA GLU A 7 -11.22 0.84 -4.06
C GLU A 7 -10.12 0.04 -4.73
N LYS A 8 -8.91 0.57 -4.75
CA LYS A 8 -7.79 -0.15 -5.35
C LYS A 8 -7.44 -1.40 -4.57
N LEU A 9 -7.53 -1.35 -3.25
CA LEU A 9 -7.29 -2.53 -2.43
C LEU A 9 -8.34 -3.60 -2.68
N GLU A 10 -9.60 -3.20 -2.85
CA GLU A 10 -10.66 -4.15 -3.13
C GLU A 10 -10.44 -4.86 -4.47
N VAL A 11 -10.09 -4.10 -5.52
CA VAL A 11 -9.83 -4.70 -6.82
C VAL A 11 -8.61 -5.60 -6.76
N LEU A 12 -7.57 -5.15 -6.06
CA LEU A 12 -6.37 -5.96 -5.89
C LEU A 12 -6.69 -7.27 -5.19
N ARG A 13 -7.46 -7.19 -4.12
CA ARG A 13 -7.82 -8.38 -3.34
C ARG A 13 -8.62 -9.37 -4.18
N GLU A 14 -9.55 -8.87 -4.98
CA GLU A 14 -10.35 -9.72 -5.84
C GLU A 14 -9.48 -10.45 -6.86
N GLU A 15 -8.57 -9.73 -7.48
CA GLU A 15 -7.72 -10.34 -8.48
C GLU A 15 -6.70 -11.28 -7.86
N PHE A 16 -6.24 -10.97 -6.65
CA PHE A 16 -5.33 -11.83 -5.93
C PHE A 16 -5.97 -13.18 -5.61
N GLY A 17 -7.27 -13.18 -5.34
CA GLY A 17 -8.04 -14.41 -5.16
C GLY A 17 -7.83 -15.12 -3.85
N GLN A 18 -7.13 -14.52 -2.91
CA GLN A 18 -6.87 -15.09 -1.59
C GLN A 18 -6.99 -13.98 -0.55
N PRO A 19 -7.28 -14.34 0.71
CA PRO A 19 -7.29 -13.33 1.75
C PRO A 19 -5.94 -12.64 1.87
N MET A 20 -5.95 -11.31 2.00
CA MET A 20 -4.75 -10.54 2.25
C MET A 20 -4.73 -10.19 3.73
N ARG A 21 -3.67 -10.59 4.42
CA ARG A 21 -3.55 -10.36 5.85
C ARG A 21 -2.81 -9.05 6.08
N LEU A 22 -3.53 -8.04 6.52
CA LEU A 22 -2.93 -6.74 6.78
C LEU A 22 -2.36 -6.72 8.19
N SER A 23 -1.09 -6.39 8.31
CA SER A 23 -0.50 -6.19 9.63
C SER A 23 -0.80 -4.80 10.14
N SER A 24 -0.95 -3.84 9.23
CA SER A 24 -1.33 -2.49 9.62
C SER A 24 -1.91 -1.78 8.40
N ALA A 25 -2.78 -0.83 8.69
CA ALA A 25 -3.31 0.08 7.70
C ALA A 25 -3.33 1.44 8.38
N TYR A 26 -2.63 2.39 7.82
CA TYR A 26 -2.39 3.64 8.53
C TYR A 26 -2.23 4.78 7.54
N ARG A 27 -2.36 6.00 8.05
CA ARG A 27 -2.11 7.21 7.31
C ARG A 27 -0.71 7.70 7.63
N ASP A 28 0.10 7.86 6.60
CA ASP A 28 1.47 8.33 6.78
C ASP A 28 1.56 9.78 6.33
N PRO A 29 1.70 10.74 7.24
CA PRO A 29 1.75 12.15 6.86
C PRO A 29 2.94 12.50 5.99
N LYS A 30 3.97 11.66 5.95
CA LYS A 30 5.13 11.91 5.09
C LYS A 30 4.80 11.76 3.62
N LEU A 31 3.75 11.02 3.27
CA LEU A 31 3.38 10.80 1.88
C LEU A 31 2.81 12.06 1.25
N HIS A 32 2.02 12.79 2.01
CA HIS A 32 1.37 14.02 1.52
C HIS A 32 1.35 15.07 2.62
N PRO A 33 2.52 15.66 2.93
CA PRO A 33 2.59 16.63 4.03
C PRO A 33 1.61 17.80 3.89
N ARG A 34 1.40 18.25 2.66
CA ARG A 34 0.48 19.36 2.43
C ARG A 34 -0.95 18.98 2.76
N GLU A 35 -1.31 17.76 2.42
CA GLU A 35 -2.66 17.29 2.67
C GLU A 35 -2.94 17.14 4.14
N ARG A 36 -1.91 16.88 4.92
CA ARG A 36 -2.07 16.81 6.36
C ARG A 36 -2.64 18.12 6.92
N LEU A 37 -2.22 19.24 6.34
CA LEU A 37 -2.72 20.54 6.76
C LEU A 37 -4.14 20.80 6.31
N LYS A 38 -4.60 20.04 5.33
CA LYS A 38 -5.94 20.17 4.77
C LYS A 38 -6.81 18.98 5.09
N SER A 39 -6.48 18.28 6.14
CA SER A 39 -7.13 17.01 6.45
C SER A 39 -8.65 17.12 6.62
N ASN A 40 -9.15 18.31 6.88
CA ASN A 40 -10.59 18.52 7.01
C ASN A 40 -11.23 18.97 5.72
N GLY A 41 -10.46 19.11 4.65
CA GLY A 41 -10.99 19.58 3.40
C GLY A 41 -11.66 18.47 2.61
N PRO A 42 -12.65 18.84 1.78
CA PRO A 42 -13.36 17.81 1.00
C PRO A 42 -12.50 17.13 -0.04
N GLY A 43 -11.40 17.75 -0.45
CA GLY A 43 -10.50 17.13 -1.41
C GLY A 43 -9.48 16.21 -0.79
N TYR A 44 -9.52 16.06 0.51
CA TYR A 44 -8.57 15.23 1.20
C TYR A 44 -9.05 13.79 1.21
N HIS A 45 -8.46 12.97 0.41
CA HIS A 45 -8.87 11.58 0.27
C HIS A 45 -7.76 10.61 0.63
N GLY A 46 -6.96 11.01 1.58
CA GLY A 46 -6.08 10.06 2.20
C GLY A 46 -5.04 9.42 1.32
N LYS A 47 -4.53 10.15 0.34
CA LYS A 47 -3.39 9.61 -0.38
C LYS A 47 -2.20 9.34 0.54
N GLY A 48 -2.29 9.75 1.79
CA GLY A 48 -1.30 9.39 2.78
C GLY A 48 -1.52 8.03 3.42
N MET A 49 -2.55 7.30 2.99
CA MET A 49 -2.84 5.99 3.57
C MET A 49 -1.90 4.93 3.02
N ALA A 50 -1.48 4.04 3.90
CA ALA A 50 -0.57 2.95 3.56
C ALA A 50 -1.03 1.68 4.25
N VAL A 51 -0.74 0.55 3.64
CA VAL A 51 -1.02 -0.75 4.24
C VAL A 51 0.20 -1.63 4.15
N ASP A 52 0.38 -2.49 5.15
CA ASP A 52 1.41 -3.52 5.13
C ASP A 52 0.70 -4.86 5.06
N VAL A 53 1.00 -5.63 4.02
CA VAL A 53 0.38 -6.93 3.78
C VAL A 53 1.37 -8.01 4.18
N LEU A 54 0.99 -8.84 5.15
CA LEU A 54 1.81 -9.98 5.56
C LEU A 54 1.78 -11.04 4.48
N ILE A 55 2.93 -11.29 3.85
CA ILE A 55 2.99 -12.17 2.70
C ILE A 55 4.44 -12.55 2.44
N TYR A 56 4.65 -13.73 1.87
CA TYR A 56 5.99 -14.19 1.54
C TYR A 56 5.94 -15.15 0.36
N GLY A 57 7.12 -15.45 -0.20
CA GLY A 57 7.27 -16.47 -1.22
C GLY A 57 6.62 -16.12 -2.55
N ALA A 58 6.10 -17.12 -3.22
CA ALA A 58 5.47 -16.94 -4.52
C ALA A 58 4.28 -16.00 -4.45
N ASP A 59 3.54 -16.03 -3.33
CA ASP A 59 2.41 -15.13 -3.14
C ASP A 59 2.86 -13.68 -3.08
N ALA A 60 4.02 -13.43 -2.48
CA ALA A 60 4.55 -12.06 -2.44
C ALA A 60 4.88 -11.56 -3.85
N ILE A 61 5.45 -12.41 -4.69
CA ILE A 61 5.75 -12.05 -6.05
C ILE A 61 4.46 -11.75 -6.81
N ARG A 62 3.46 -12.59 -6.63
CA ARG A 62 2.17 -12.39 -7.30
C ARG A 62 1.51 -11.09 -6.86
N LEU A 63 1.52 -10.83 -5.55
CA LEU A 63 0.96 -9.59 -5.04
C LEU A 63 1.69 -8.38 -5.60
N LEU A 64 3.02 -8.45 -5.67
CA LEU A 64 3.81 -7.34 -6.19
C LEU A 64 3.43 -7.03 -7.63
N LYS A 65 3.30 -8.05 -8.46
CA LYS A 65 2.91 -7.86 -9.86
C LYS A 65 1.55 -7.19 -9.96
N LEU A 66 0.59 -7.66 -9.18
CA LEU A 66 -0.76 -7.09 -9.22
C LEU A 66 -0.79 -5.67 -8.68
N ALA A 67 -0.02 -5.40 -7.63
CA ALA A 67 0.03 -4.06 -7.07
C ALA A 67 0.55 -3.06 -8.10
N ILE A 68 1.60 -3.43 -8.81
CA ILE A 68 2.14 -2.57 -9.87
C ILE A 68 1.09 -2.36 -10.95
N LYS A 69 0.41 -3.42 -11.35
CA LYS A 69 -0.63 -3.36 -12.37
C LYS A 69 -1.74 -2.39 -11.98
N HIS A 70 -2.10 -2.38 -10.71
CA HIS A 70 -3.21 -1.56 -10.23
C HIS A 70 -2.80 -0.17 -9.76
N GLY A 71 -1.56 0.21 -10.02
CA GLY A 71 -1.15 1.59 -9.81
C GLY A 71 -0.63 1.93 -8.42
N PHE A 72 -0.35 0.93 -7.61
CA PHE A 72 0.34 1.19 -6.35
C PHE A 72 1.78 1.58 -6.68
N ASN A 73 2.18 2.74 -6.23
CA ASN A 73 3.49 3.27 -6.60
C ASN A 73 4.38 3.65 -5.43
N GLY A 74 3.97 3.31 -4.22
CA GLY A 74 4.84 3.30 -3.06
C GLY A 74 4.93 1.86 -2.61
N ILE A 75 6.07 1.21 -2.81
CA ILE A 75 6.20 -0.22 -2.57
C ILE A 75 7.45 -0.47 -1.73
N GLY A 76 7.24 -1.01 -0.53
CA GLY A 76 8.34 -1.41 0.33
C GLY A 76 8.35 -2.91 0.51
N ILE A 77 9.53 -3.51 0.42
CA ILE A 77 9.64 -4.96 0.45
C ILE A 77 10.46 -5.38 1.66
N ASN A 78 9.83 -6.15 2.54
CA ASN A 78 10.52 -6.76 3.67
C ASN A 78 10.29 -8.26 3.62
N GLN A 79 11.23 -8.97 3.02
CA GLN A 79 11.17 -10.42 2.91
C GLN A 79 12.31 -11.04 3.68
N LYS A 80 12.53 -10.54 4.90
CA LYS A 80 13.57 -11.01 5.82
C LYS A 80 12.93 -11.62 7.05
N ASN A 81 13.76 -12.30 7.83
CA ASN A 81 13.36 -12.86 9.11
C ASN A 81 12.35 -14.00 8.93
N ASP A 82 11.60 -14.30 9.98
CA ASP A 82 10.61 -15.36 9.92
C ASP A 82 9.51 -15.02 8.92
N PHE A 83 8.92 -16.06 8.34
CA PHE A 83 7.83 -15.88 7.39
C PHE A 83 6.73 -15.02 7.95
N SER A 84 6.43 -15.17 9.24
CA SER A 84 5.35 -14.41 9.87
C SER A 84 5.63 -12.92 9.94
N GLN A 85 6.87 -12.50 9.70
CA GLN A 85 7.27 -11.11 9.79
C GLN A 85 7.50 -10.47 8.42
N ARG A 86 7.34 -11.24 7.36
CA ARG A 86 7.57 -10.73 6.01
C ARG A 86 6.33 -10.02 5.50
N PHE A 87 6.55 -8.88 4.86
CA PHE A 87 5.44 -8.09 4.39
C PHE A 87 5.83 -7.25 3.17
N ILE A 88 4.81 -6.75 2.50
CA ILE A 88 4.96 -5.76 1.45
C ILE A 88 4.14 -4.54 1.85
N HIS A 89 4.79 -3.40 1.85
CA HIS A 89 4.13 -2.11 2.07
C HIS A 89 3.58 -1.60 0.75
N LEU A 90 2.35 -1.13 0.76
CA LEU A 90 1.72 -0.58 -0.43
C LEU A 90 1.08 0.76 -0.11
N ASP A 91 1.33 1.74 -0.97
CA ASP A 91 0.63 3.01 -0.89
C ASP A 91 0.47 3.62 -2.27
N ILE A 92 -0.32 4.67 -2.34
CA ILE A 92 -0.52 5.46 -3.55
C ILE A 92 -0.06 6.86 -3.24
N ARG A 93 0.86 7.36 -4.05
CA ARG A 93 1.44 8.68 -3.86
C ARG A 93 1.49 9.42 -5.19
N ASP A 94 1.87 10.68 -5.15
CA ASP A 94 2.02 11.46 -6.37
C ASP A 94 3.04 10.78 -7.29
N THR A 95 2.78 10.84 -8.60
CA THR A 95 3.58 10.12 -9.57
C THR A 95 5.06 10.45 -9.47
N GLU A 96 5.39 11.72 -9.26
CA GLU A 96 6.79 12.12 -9.17
C GLU A 96 7.47 11.61 -7.91
N LYS A 97 6.71 11.07 -6.98
CA LYS A 97 7.24 10.51 -5.74
C LYS A 97 7.20 9.00 -5.73
N SER A 98 6.93 8.39 -6.88
CA SER A 98 6.92 6.93 -6.99
C SER A 98 8.23 6.35 -6.49
N ALA A 99 8.15 5.29 -5.69
CA ALA A 99 9.33 4.73 -5.07
C ALA A 99 9.13 3.25 -4.74
N ILE A 100 10.22 2.52 -4.82
CA ILE A 100 10.28 1.16 -4.33
C ILE A 100 11.53 1.07 -3.45
N TRP A 101 11.39 0.39 -2.32
CA TRP A 101 12.52 0.30 -1.39
C TRP A 101 12.51 -1.06 -0.69
N SER A 102 13.64 -1.38 -0.06
CA SER A 102 13.76 -2.56 0.77
C SER A 102 14.07 -2.15 2.21
N TYR A 103 13.63 -2.96 3.11
CA TYR A 103 13.91 -2.74 4.52
C TYR A 103 15.23 -3.39 4.93
#